data_24b28fe5429c2174db305c0311cae008
#
_entry.id   24b28fe5429c2174db305c0311cae008
#
_cell.length_a   1.000
_cell.length_b   1.000
_cell.length_c   1.000
_cell.angle_alpha   90.00
_cell.angle_beta   90.00
_cell.angle_gamma   90.00
#
_symmetry.space_group_name_H-M   'P 1'
#
loop_
_entity.id
_entity.type
_entity.pdbx_description
1 polymer ?
#
loop_
_entity_poly.entity_id
_entity_poly.type
_entity_poly.pdbx_seq_one_letter_code
_entity_poly.pdbx_strand_id
1 'polypeptide(L)'
;IPAVQDKVKQLTGKEPSKTLNPDECVALGASVQGGKLAGDAGAGDILLLDVTPLSLSIETMGGIATRLIERNTTIPTKKSQIFSTAADNQSAVDINVVQGERQFARDNKSLGQFRLDGIAPAPRGIPQIEVTFDIDANGIVNVSAKDLGTGKEQHITITAGSNMSDADIEKAVKEAAEFEAQDKKRKEAVDARNDADAIIFQTEKALNDVADKVDASEKAAVEADIQALK
;
A
#
# COMPACT_ATOMS: atom_id res chain seq x y z
N ILE A 1 0.69 36.90 14.86
CA ILE A 1 0.52 37.44 13.47
C ILE A 1 -0.96 37.63 13.23
N PRO A 2 -1.46 38.89 12.98
CA PRO A 2 -2.90 39.16 12.81
C PRO A 2 -3.57 38.30 11.72
N ALA A 3 -2.94 38.19 10.56
CA ALA A 3 -3.49 37.41 9.43
C ALA A 3 -3.77 35.94 9.77
N VAL A 4 -2.98 35.32 10.68
CA VAL A 4 -3.22 33.94 11.15
C VAL A 4 -4.47 33.89 12.01
N GLN A 5 -4.65 34.88 12.90
CA GLN A 5 -5.82 34.98 13.76
C GLN A 5 -7.11 35.19 12.93
N ASP A 6 -7.06 36.07 11.95
CA ASP A 6 -8.18 36.31 11.02
C ASP A 6 -8.54 35.06 10.24
N LYS A 7 -7.53 34.30 9.77
CA LYS A 7 -7.74 33.05 9.06
C LYS A 7 -8.35 31.95 9.93
N VAL A 8 -7.88 31.81 11.18
CA VAL A 8 -8.46 30.87 12.15
C VAL A 8 -9.92 31.23 12.41
N LYS A 9 -10.23 32.51 12.66
CA LYS A 9 -11.61 32.97 12.85
C LYS A 9 -12.48 32.71 11.64
N GLN A 10 -11.96 32.94 10.44
CA GLN A 10 -12.66 32.68 9.18
C GLN A 10 -13.01 31.19 8.99
N LEU A 11 -12.06 30.29 9.33
CA LEU A 11 -12.22 28.84 9.13
C LEU A 11 -13.08 28.19 10.20
N THR A 12 -12.94 28.62 11.47
CA THR A 12 -13.58 27.95 12.61
C THR A 12 -14.82 28.67 13.14
N GLY A 13 -15.05 29.93 12.74
CA GLY A 13 -16.07 30.80 13.32
C GLY A 13 -15.81 31.24 14.76
N LYS A 14 -14.65 30.87 15.35
CA LYS A 14 -14.29 31.15 16.74
C LYS A 14 -13.08 32.08 16.81
N GLU A 15 -13.03 32.92 17.87
CA GLU A 15 -11.85 33.71 18.17
C GLU A 15 -10.69 32.79 18.58
N PRO A 16 -9.47 32.98 18.01
CA PRO A 16 -8.31 32.20 18.41
C PRO A 16 -7.89 32.55 19.83
N SER A 17 -7.49 31.54 20.60
CA SER A 17 -6.91 31.74 21.95
C SER A 17 -5.58 32.49 21.84
N LYS A 18 -5.38 33.44 22.76
CA LYS A 18 -4.16 34.26 22.89
C LYS A 18 -3.53 34.11 24.27
N THR A 19 -3.96 33.10 25.04
CA THR A 19 -3.56 32.90 26.43
C THR A 19 -2.20 32.25 26.59
N LEU A 20 -1.72 31.58 25.55
CA LEU A 20 -0.44 30.89 25.53
C LEU A 20 0.62 31.70 24.78
N ASN A 21 1.86 31.70 25.31
CA ASN A 21 3.00 32.24 24.59
C ASN A 21 3.34 31.31 23.40
N PRO A 22 3.32 31.79 22.13
CA PRO A 22 3.61 30.98 20.96
C PRO A 22 4.98 30.29 21.02
N ASP A 23 5.99 30.92 21.61
CA ASP A 23 7.34 30.37 21.70
C ASP A 23 7.44 29.20 22.70
N GLU A 24 6.49 29.10 23.62
CA GLU A 24 6.42 28.04 24.64
C GLU A 24 5.40 26.95 24.32
N CYS A 25 4.51 27.17 23.36
CA CYS A 25 3.40 26.25 23.06
C CYS A 25 3.85 24.80 22.78
N VAL A 26 4.98 24.62 22.07
CA VAL A 26 5.52 23.30 21.75
C VAL A 26 6.01 22.59 23.01
N ALA A 27 6.74 23.29 23.88
CA ALA A 27 7.24 22.75 25.14
C ALA A 27 6.09 22.39 26.12
N LEU A 28 5.08 23.25 26.20
CA LEU A 28 3.87 22.97 26.99
C LEU A 28 3.09 21.78 26.48
N GLY A 29 2.90 21.67 25.16
CA GLY A 29 2.25 20.52 24.52
C GLY A 29 3.02 19.21 24.77
N ALA A 30 4.34 19.25 24.66
CA ALA A 30 5.19 18.09 24.94
C ALA A 30 5.12 17.67 26.41
N SER A 31 5.07 18.62 27.35
CA SER A 31 4.94 18.32 28.79
C SER A 31 3.59 17.69 29.13
N VAL A 32 2.49 18.17 28.52
CA VAL A 32 1.14 17.59 28.68
C VAL A 32 1.11 16.16 28.16
N GLN A 33 1.69 15.93 26.97
CA GLN A 33 1.78 14.58 26.38
C GLN A 33 2.66 13.65 27.23
N GLY A 34 3.78 14.14 27.75
CA GLY A 34 4.65 13.40 28.66
C GLY A 34 3.92 13.03 29.97
N GLY A 35 3.17 13.94 30.54
CA GLY A 35 2.33 13.70 31.73
C GLY A 35 1.27 12.62 31.49
N LYS A 36 0.62 12.64 30.30
CA LYS A 36 -0.34 11.60 29.93
C LYS A 36 0.31 10.23 29.82
N LEU A 37 1.47 10.14 29.18
CA LEU A 37 2.24 8.87 29.06
C LEU A 37 2.70 8.34 30.41
N ALA A 38 2.99 9.25 31.36
CA ALA A 38 3.35 8.92 32.75
C ALA A 38 2.14 8.56 33.64
N GLY A 39 0.90 8.70 33.13
CA GLY A 39 -0.32 8.44 33.89
C GLY A 39 -0.70 9.56 34.88
N ASP A 40 -0.25 10.77 34.63
CA ASP A 40 -0.55 11.94 35.47
C ASP A 40 -2.02 12.35 35.29
N ALA A 41 -2.78 12.34 36.38
CA ALA A 41 -4.20 12.72 36.38
C ALA A 41 -4.44 14.20 35.99
N GLY A 42 -3.42 15.06 36.12
CA GLY A 42 -3.48 16.48 35.74
C GLY A 42 -3.40 16.71 34.20
N ALA A 43 -2.98 15.73 33.42
CA ALA A 43 -2.79 15.88 31.98
C ALA A 43 -4.11 15.88 31.16
N GLY A 44 -5.26 15.64 31.79
CA GLY A 44 -6.58 15.67 31.18
C GLY A 44 -6.84 14.50 30.19
N ASP A 45 -8.06 14.43 29.66
CA ASP A 45 -8.49 13.43 28.67
C ASP A 45 -8.13 13.86 27.23
N ILE A 46 -6.85 14.14 26.99
CA ILE A 46 -6.39 14.47 25.64
C ILE A 46 -6.21 13.16 24.85
N LEU A 47 -7.00 12.97 23.82
CA LEU A 47 -6.82 11.92 22.83
C LEU A 47 -5.91 12.43 21.72
N LEU A 48 -4.68 11.92 21.66
CA LEU A 48 -3.79 12.14 20.54
C LEU A 48 -3.91 10.94 19.59
N LEU A 49 -4.36 11.23 18.38
CA LEU A 49 -4.41 10.27 17.28
C LEU A 49 -3.42 10.73 16.23
N ASP A 50 -2.49 9.86 15.91
CA ASP A 50 -1.59 10.06 14.77
C ASP A 50 -2.10 9.29 13.55
N VAL A 51 -1.71 9.71 12.36
CA VAL A 51 -2.16 9.12 11.10
C VAL A 51 -1.00 8.93 10.13
N THR A 52 -1.16 7.98 9.21
CA THR A 52 -0.23 7.84 8.08
C THR A 52 -0.37 9.03 7.13
N PRO A 53 0.71 9.75 6.78
CA PRO A 53 0.61 10.93 5.91
C PRO A 53 0.30 10.58 4.45
N LEU A 54 0.71 9.40 3.99
CA LEU A 54 0.53 8.87 2.65
C LEU A 54 0.17 7.38 2.70
N SER A 55 -0.47 6.90 1.63
CA SER A 55 -0.81 5.49 1.47
C SER A 55 0.44 4.60 1.38
N LEU A 56 0.34 3.39 1.93
CA LEU A 56 1.37 2.36 1.88
C LEU A 56 0.89 1.21 0.99
N SER A 57 1.74 0.82 0.06
CA SER A 57 1.41 -0.13 -1.01
C SER A 57 2.56 -1.10 -1.24
N ILE A 58 2.27 -2.22 -1.89
CA ILE A 58 3.28 -3.07 -2.52
C ILE A 58 3.15 -3.02 -4.03
N GLU A 59 4.26 -3.26 -4.71
CA GLU A 59 4.27 -3.45 -6.16
C GLU A 59 3.68 -4.81 -6.52
N THR A 60 2.72 -4.83 -7.43
CA THR A 60 2.09 -6.04 -7.97
C THR A 60 2.28 -6.12 -9.48
N MET A 61 1.72 -7.17 -10.10
CA MET A 61 1.86 -7.46 -11.53
C MET A 61 1.51 -6.24 -12.39
N GLY A 62 2.37 -5.93 -13.36
CA GLY A 62 2.23 -4.74 -14.20
C GLY A 62 2.80 -3.46 -13.59
N GLY A 63 3.51 -3.54 -12.44
CA GLY A 63 4.09 -2.39 -11.74
C GLY A 63 3.07 -1.53 -11.00
N ILE A 64 1.88 -2.08 -10.71
CA ILE A 64 0.80 -1.40 -10.01
C ILE A 64 1.13 -1.29 -8.53
N ALA A 65 0.85 -0.14 -7.91
CA ALA A 65 0.90 0.05 -6.47
C ALA A 65 -0.43 -0.40 -5.84
N THR A 66 -0.46 -1.62 -5.30
CA THR A 66 -1.64 -2.14 -4.60
C THR A 66 -1.62 -1.66 -3.16
N ARG A 67 -2.61 -0.84 -2.79
CA ARG A 67 -2.70 -0.21 -1.46
C ARG A 67 -3.20 -1.19 -0.42
N LEU A 68 -2.49 -1.25 0.72
CA LEU A 68 -2.92 -1.98 1.91
C LEU A 68 -3.36 -1.01 3.02
N ILE A 69 -2.65 0.13 3.16
CA ILE A 69 -3.02 1.17 4.14
C ILE A 69 -3.23 2.48 3.39
N GLU A 70 -4.41 3.05 3.53
CA GLU A 70 -4.77 4.34 2.94
C GLU A 70 -4.14 5.51 3.73
N ARG A 71 -3.89 6.63 3.06
CA ARG A 71 -3.48 7.86 3.74
C ARG A 71 -4.51 8.27 4.79
N ASN A 72 -4.05 8.95 5.81
CA ASN A 72 -4.86 9.39 6.95
C ASN A 72 -5.47 8.24 7.76
N THR A 73 -4.95 7.01 7.63
CA THR A 73 -5.31 5.91 8.53
C THR A 73 -4.69 6.15 9.91
N THR A 74 -5.52 6.09 10.95
CA THR A 74 -5.07 6.23 12.35
C THR A 74 -4.11 5.11 12.73
N ILE A 75 -3.02 5.44 13.40
CA ILE A 75 -2.07 4.48 13.96
C ILE A 75 -2.19 4.38 15.49
N PRO A 76 -1.88 3.22 16.10
CA PRO A 76 -1.36 2.00 15.46
C PRO A 76 -2.41 1.28 14.60
N THR A 77 -1.95 0.61 13.54
CA THR A 77 -2.84 -0.14 12.64
C THR A 77 -2.13 -1.36 12.03
N LYS A 78 -2.92 -2.39 11.74
CA LYS A 78 -2.46 -3.61 11.08
C LYS A 78 -3.41 -4.00 9.97
N LYS A 79 -2.86 -4.29 8.78
CA LYS A 79 -3.62 -4.74 7.61
C LYS A 79 -2.88 -5.86 6.91
N SER A 80 -3.61 -6.89 6.52
CA SER A 80 -3.09 -8.03 5.76
C SER A 80 -3.90 -8.24 4.50
N GLN A 81 -3.23 -8.70 3.44
CA GLN A 81 -3.87 -9.11 2.19
C GLN A 81 -3.11 -10.30 1.60
N ILE A 82 -3.86 -11.23 0.99
CA ILE A 82 -3.29 -12.41 0.34
C ILE A 82 -3.01 -12.08 -1.12
N PHE A 83 -1.80 -12.39 -1.56
CA PHE A 83 -1.32 -12.30 -2.93
C PHE A 83 -0.91 -13.68 -3.42
N SER A 84 -0.56 -13.78 -4.70
CA SER A 84 -0.11 -15.04 -5.29
C SER A 84 1.07 -14.82 -6.23
N THR A 85 1.61 -15.93 -6.77
CA THR A 85 2.70 -15.90 -7.75
C THR A 85 2.18 -15.49 -9.13
N ALA A 86 3.01 -14.77 -9.90
CA ALA A 86 2.72 -14.31 -11.26
C ALA A 86 3.15 -15.32 -12.33
N ALA A 87 4.01 -16.28 -12.00
CA ALA A 87 4.54 -17.29 -12.92
C ALA A 87 4.45 -18.69 -12.33
N ASP A 88 4.41 -19.70 -13.21
CA ASP A 88 4.44 -21.11 -12.81
C ASP A 88 5.76 -21.46 -12.17
N ASN A 89 5.71 -22.33 -11.14
CA ASN A 89 6.87 -22.81 -10.40
C ASN A 89 7.77 -21.70 -9.84
N GLN A 90 7.20 -20.52 -9.55
CA GLN A 90 7.91 -19.41 -8.96
C GLN A 90 8.28 -19.72 -7.52
N SER A 91 9.58 -19.90 -7.26
CA SER A 91 10.11 -20.32 -5.96
C SER A 91 10.37 -19.16 -4.99
N ALA A 92 10.24 -17.91 -5.46
CA ALA A 92 10.47 -16.70 -4.67
C ALA A 92 9.63 -15.53 -5.19
N VAL A 93 9.34 -14.58 -4.31
CA VAL A 93 8.70 -13.29 -4.66
C VAL A 93 9.50 -12.15 -4.06
N ASP A 94 9.66 -11.08 -4.82
CA ASP A 94 10.24 -9.82 -4.37
C ASP A 94 9.10 -8.88 -3.94
N ILE A 95 9.16 -8.39 -2.71
CA ILE A 95 8.18 -7.47 -2.13
C ILE A 95 8.80 -6.07 -2.14
N ASN A 96 8.35 -5.21 -3.03
CA ASN A 96 8.73 -3.80 -3.08
C ASN A 96 7.68 -2.97 -2.36
N VAL A 97 8.07 -2.35 -1.24
CA VAL A 97 7.21 -1.51 -0.40
C VAL A 97 7.35 -0.06 -0.84
N VAL A 98 6.23 0.56 -1.16
CA VAL A 98 6.20 1.95 -1.66
C VAL A 98 5.21 2.80 -0.88
N GLN A 99 5.49 4.11 -0.83
CA GLN A 99 4.66 5.12 -0.18
C GLN A 99 4.29 6.23 -1.15
N GLY A 100 3.02 6.56 -1.24
CA GLY A 100 2.51 7.63 -2.09
C GLY A 100 1.12 7.34 -2.65
N GLU A 101 0.63 8.27 -3.48
CA GLU A 101 -0.75 8.25 -3.98
C GLU A 101 -0.86 7.88 -5.48
N ARG A 102 0.28 7.68 -6.18
CA ARG A 102 0.30 7.33 -7.60
C ARG A 102 -0.08 5.85 -7.80
N GLN A 103 -0.67 5.53 -8.95
CA GLN A 103 -1.15 4.18 -9.27
C GLN A 103 -0.02 3.18 -9.57
N PHE A 104 1.17 3.66 -9.93
CA PHE A 104 2.31 2.80 -10.26
C PHE A 104 3.40 2.89 -9.19
N ALA A 105 4.00 1.75 -8.85
CA ALA A 105 5.03 1.67 -7.81
C ALA A 105 6.22 2.57 -8.10
N ARG A 106 6.67 2.64 -9.36
CA ARG A 106 7.81 3.47 -9.80
C ARG A 106 7.59 4.97 -9.64
N ASP A 107 6.33 5.41 -9.59
CA ASP A 107 5.94 6.82 -9.47
C ASP A 107 5.71 7.22 -8.00
N ASN A 108 5.95 6.28 -7.06
CA ASN A 108 5.89 6.45 -5.61
C ASN A 108 7.29 6.33 -4.99
N LYS A 109 7.43 6.73 -3.72
CA LYS A 109 8.68 6.59 -2.98
C LYS A 109 8.86 5.14 -2.55
N SER A 110 9.95 4.49 -2.96
CA SER A 110 10.32 3.18 -2.41
C SER A 110 10.81 3.34 -0.98
N LEU A 111 10.24 2.54 -0.07
CA LEU A 111 10.63 2.46 1.33
C LEU A 111 11.60 1.32 1.60
N GLY A 112 11.59 0.30 0.75
CA GLY A 112 12.48 -0.85 0.81
C GLY A 112 11.94 -2.04 0.04
N GLN A 113 12.82 -3.02 -0.12
CA GLN A 113 12.52 -4.26 -0.82
C GLN A 113 13.08 -5.44 -0.04
N PHE A 114 12.35 -6.54 -0.01
CA PHE A 114 12.82 -7.81 0.54
C PHE A 114 12.28 -8.99 -0.27
N ARG A 115 12.90 -10.15 -0.10
CA ARG A 115 12.59 -11.34 -0.88
C ARG A 115 12.12 -12.46 0.01
N LEU A 116 11.00 -13.08 -0.32
CA LEU A 116 10.50 -14.31 0.26
C LEU A 116 10.89 -15.49 -0.64
N ASP A 117 11.78 -16.34 -0.18
CA ASP A 117 12.25 -17.52 -0.89
C ASP A 117 11.61 -18.80 -0.38
N GLY A 118 11.68 -19.86 -1.20
CA GLY A 118 11.28 -21.21 -0.83
C GLY A 118 9.79 -21.45 -0.83
N ILE A 119 9.10 -20.78 -1.72
CA ILE A 119 7.72 -21.08 -2.10
C ILE A 119 7.73 -22.44 -2.82
N ALA A 120 6.78 -23.31 -2.46
CA ALA A 120 6.66 -24.62 -3.11
C ALA A 120 6.30 -24.46 -4.60
N PRO A 121 6.93 -25.22 -5.51
CA PRO A 121 6.58 -25.21 -6.92
C PRO A 121 5.08 -25.50 -7.12
N ALA A 122 4.39 -24.60 -7.78
CA ALA A 122 2.97 -24.73 -8.09
C ALA A 122 2.64 -23.87 -9.31
N PRO A 123 1.51 -24.11 -9.99
CA PRO A 123 1.00 -23.19 -11.01
C PRO A 123 0.79 -21.78 -10.45
N ARG A 124 0.96 -20.76 -11.28
CA ARG A 124 0.70 -19.37 -10.92
C ARG A 124 -0.71 -19.21 -10.35
N GLY A 125 -0.86 -18.34 -9.36
CA GLY A 125 -2.15 -18.09 -8.72
C GLY A 125 -2.51 -19.09 -7.61
N ILE A 126 -1.77 -20.19 -7.43
CA ILE A 126 -2.05 -21.21 -6.39
C ILE A 126 -1.38 -20.86 -5.05
N PRO A 127 -0.08 -20.50 -4.98
CA PRO A 127 0.54 -20.11 -3.72
C PRO A 127 -0.17 -18.92 -3.07
N GLN A 128 -0.34 -18.97 -1.75
CA GLN A 128 -0.98 -17.91 -0.97
C GLN A 128 0.09 -17.22 -0.12
N ILE A 129 0.37 -15.98 -0.46
CA ILE A 129 1.37 -15.15 0.21
C ILE A 129 0.64 -14.03 0.95
N GLU A 130 0.57 -14.14 2.27
CA GLU A 130 0.00 -13.11 3.12
C GLU A 130 1.02 -12.00 3.34
N VAL A 131 0.72 -10.79 2.86
CA VAL A 131 1.52 -9.60 3.14
C VAL A 131 0.82 -8.80 4.22
N THR A 132 1.53 -8.50 5.28
CA THR A 132 1.03 -7.77 6.45
C THR A 132 1.82 -6.49 6.65
N PHE A 133 1.12 -5.37 6.76
CA PHE A 133 1.63 -4.10 7.25
C PHE A 133 1.21 -3.93 8.70
N ASP A 134 2.16 -3.70 9.59
CA ASP A 134 1.96 -3.47 11.01
C ASP A 134 2.68 -2.17 11.40
N ILE A 135 1.90 -1.13 11.72
CA ILE A 135 2.40 0.20 12.10
C ILE A 135 2.15 0.40 13.57
N ASP A 136 3.21 0.62 14.33
CA ASP A 136 3.12 0.87 15.77
C ASP A 136 2.70 2.33 16.08
N ALA A 137 2.53 2.62 17.36
CA ALA A 137 2.18 3.96 17.84
C ALA A 137 3.27 5.02 17.60
N ASN A 138 4.49 4.62 17.26
CA ASN A 138 5.61 5.51 16.95
C ASN A 138 5.77 5.73 15.43
N GLY A 139 4.89 5.12 14.61
CA GLY A 139 4.95 5.20 13.16
C GLY A 139 6.02 4.30 12.52
N ILE A 140 6.56 3.32 13.27
CA ILE A 140 7.47 2.32 12.72
C ILE A 140 6.64 1.32 11.92
N VAL A 141 7.01 1.12 10.66
CA VAL A 141 6.30 0.23 9.74
C VAL A 141 7.04 -1.09 9.63
N ASN A 142 6.42 -2.18 10.07
CA ASN A 142 6.89 -3.53 9.84
C ASN A 142 6.08 -4.15 8.70
N VAL A 143 6.76 -4.65 7.68
CA VAL A 143 6.11 -5.35 6.57
C VAL A 143 6.62 -6.78 6.55
N SER A 144 5.72 -7.75 6.66
CA SER A 144 6.05 -9.17 6.55
C SER A 144 5.32 -9.80 5.36
N ALA A 145 5.95 -10.81 4.78
CA ALA A 145 5.36 -11.67 3.76
C ALA A 145 5.52 -13.12 4.20
N LYS A 146 4.42 -13.87 4.25
CA LYS A 146 4.37 -15.26 4.69
C LYS A 146 3.70 -16.13 3.64
N ASP A 147 4.39 -17.16 3.19
CA ASP A 147 3.78 -18.22 2.40
C ASP A 147 2.96 -19.15 3.33
N LEU A 148 1.65 -19.16 3.14
CA LEU A 148 0.72 -19.93 3.95
C LEU A 148 0.86 -21.44 3.70
N GLY A 149 1.39 -21.86 2.55
CA GLY A 149 1.63 -23.26 2.19
C GLY A 149 2.84 -23.85 2.90
N THR A 150 3.97 -23.14 2.92
CA THR A 150 5.22 -23.62 3.53
C THR A 150 5.48 -23.09 4.94
N GLY A 151 4.75 -22.03 5.33
CA GLY A 151 4.96 -21.32 6.59
C GLY A 151 6.20 -20.43 6.62
N LYS A 152 6.94 -20.33 5.52
CA LYS A 152 8.11 -19.44 5.43
C LYS A 152 7.69 -17.99 5.47
N GLU A 153 8.48 -17.18 6.17
CA GLU A 153 8.20 -15.75 6.38
C GLU A 153 9.49 -14.94 6.27
N GLN A 154 9.35 -13.74 5.71
CA GLN A 154 10.38 -12.71 5.67
C GLN A 154 9.76 -11.37 6.01
N HIS A 155 10.56 -10.43 6.52
CA HIS A 155 10.08 -9.12 6.90
C HIS A 155 11.14 -8.03 6.69
N ILE A 156 10.66 -6.79 6.62
CA ILE A 156 11.47 -5.58 6.68
C ILE A 156 10.88 -4.61 7.70
N THR A 157 11.75 -3.93 8.43
CA THR A 157 11.36 -2.84 9.34
C THR A 157 11.82 -1.52 8.75
N ILE A 158 10.88 -0.61 8.56
CA ILE A 158 11.09 0.72 8.00
C ILE A 158 10.99 1.72 9.14
N THR A 159 12.11 2.35 9.47
CA THR A 159 12.20 3.32 10.58
C THR A 159 12.02 4.76 10.10
N ALA A 160 11.77 5.66 11.04
CA ALA A 160 11.48 7.08 10.80
C ALA A 160 12.54 7.85 9.97
N GLY A 161 13.76 7.32 9.79
CA GLY A 161 14.79 7.94 8.94
C GLY A 161 14.45 7.99 7.44
N SER A 162 13.42 7.27 7.01
CA SER A 162 12.90 7.30 5.64
C SER A 162 11.70 8.25 5.45
N ASN A 163 11.29 8.97 6.49
CA ASN A 163 10.13 9.86 6.42
C ASN A 163 10.34 10.99 5.41
N MET A 164 9.27 11.30 4.70
CA MET A 164 9.22 12.45 3.80
C MET A 164 9.02 13.74 4.61
N SER A 165 9.57 14.86 4.13
CA SER A 165 9.24 16.16 4.69
C SER A 165 7.79 16.54 4.37
N ASP A 166 7.19 17.44 5.14
CA ASP A 166 5.82 17.93 4.88
C ASP A 166 5.68 18.49 3.47
N ALA A 167 6.71 19.19 2.97
CA ALA A 167 6.74 19.71 1.61
C ALA A 167 6.74 18.60 0.55
N ASP A 168 7.45 17.50 0.79
CA ASP A 168 7.47 16.34 -0.12
C ASP A 168 6.11 15.59 -0.08
N ILE A 169 5.48 15.52 1.09
CA ILE A 169 4.13 14.95 1.24
C ILE A 169 3.11 15.76 0.45
N GLU A 170 3.10 17.09 0.62
CA GLU A 170 2.20 17.97 -0.14
C GLU A 170 2.43 17.86 -1.64
N LYS A 171 3.69 17.81 -2.06
CA LYS A 171 4.09 17.63 -3.45
C LYS A 171 3.57 16.30 -4.00
N ALA A 172 3.78 15.19 -3.30
CA ALA A 172 3.31 13.87 -3.70
C ALA A 172 1.79 13.81 -3.88
N VAL A 173 1.04 14.45 -2.96
CA VAL A 173 -0.42 14.52 -3.05
C VAL A 173 -0.88 15.36 -4.24
N LYS A 174 -0.22 16.50 -4.48
CA LYS A 174 -0.54 17.38 -5.61
C LYS A 174 -0.23 16.71 -6.96
N GLU A 175 0.94 16.09 -7.08
CA GLU A 175 1.32 15.33 -8.27
C GLU A 175 0.34 14.18 -8.55
N ALA A 176 -0.08 13.45 -7.51
CA ALA A 176 -1.07 12.38 -7.67
C ALA A 176 -2.41 12.90 -8.22
N ALA A 177 -2.88 14.05 -7.73
CA ALA A 177 -4.10 14.67 -8.24
C ALA A 177 -3.94 15.18 -9.69
N GLU A 178 -2.77 15.72 -10.04
CA GLU A 178 -2.47 16.22 -11.39
C GLU A 178 -2.44 15.09 -12.42
N PHE A 179 -1.89 13.93 -12.05
CA PHE A 179 -1.75 12.78 -12.94
C PHE A 179 -2.86 11.75 -12.81
N GLU A 180 -3.87 11.97 -11.96
CA GLU A 180 -4.92 10.99 -11.64
C GLU A 180 -5.60 10.41 -12.89
N ALA A 181 -6.04 11.26 -13.81
CA ALA A 181 -6.73 10.83 -15.03
C ALA A 181 -5.81 10.01 -15.96
N GLN A 182 -4.54 10.39 -16.07
CA GLN A 182 -3.56 9.69 -16.89
C GLN A 182 -3.20 8.34 -16.27
N ASP A 183 -2.94 8.31 -14.97
CA ASP A 183 -2.61 7.09 -14.24
C ASP A 183 -3.77 6.10 -14.26
N LYS A 184 -5.00 6.59 -14.08
CA LYS A 184 -6.20 5.74 -14.17
C LYS A 184 -6.31 5.07 -15.54
N LYS A 185 -6.15 5.82 -16.62
CA LYS A 185 -6.21 5.26 -17.97
C LYS A 185 -5.09 4.24 -18.23
N ARG A 186 -3.87 4.53 -17.74
CA ARG A 186 -2.75 3.59 -17.83
C ARG A 186 -3.00 2.32 -17.03
N LYS A 187 -3.54 2.45 -15.81
CA LYS A 187 -3.87 1.31 -14.96
C LYS A 187 -4.94 0.45 -15.61
N GLU A 188 -6.02 1.04 -16.13
CA GLU A 188 -7.08 0.31 -16.84
C GLU A 188 -6.51 -0.52 -18.02
N ALA A 189 -5.54 0.01 -18.75
CA ALA A 189 -4.87 -0.72 -19.82
C ALA A 189 -4.01 -1.88 -19.30
N VAL A 190 -3.31 -1.70 -18.16
CA VAL A 190 -2.52 -2.76 -17.53
C VAL A 190 -3.43 -3.83 -16.93
N ASP A 191 -4.51 -3.43 -16.25
CA ASP A 191 -5.48 -4.36 -15.67
C ASP A 191 -6.13 -5.22 -16.79
N ALA A 192 -6.56 -4.59 -17.88
CA ALA A 192 -7.11 -5.32 -19.03
C ALA A 192 -6.13 -6.32 -19.64
N ARG A 193 -4.84 -5.97 -19.71
CA ARG A 193 -3.80 -6.90 -20.17
C ARG A 193 -3.59 -8.05 -19.18
N ASN A 194 -3.52 -7.76 -17.88
CA ASN A 194 -3.38 -8.78 -16.84
C ASN A 194 -4.57 -9.75 -16.83
N ASP A 195 -5.78 -9.23 -17.03
CA ASP A 195 -7.00 -10.05 -17.14
C ASP A 195 -6.97 -10.93 -18.38
N ALA A 196 -6.54 -10.39 -19.54
CA ALA A 196 -6.36 -11.16 -20.77
C ALA A 196 -5.33 -12.29 -20.58
N ASP A 197 -4.17 -11.99 -19.97
CA ASP A 197 -3.14 -13.00 -19.68
C ASP A 197 -3.66 -14.09 -18.72
N ALA A 198 -4.50 -13.72 -17.75
CA ALA A 198 -5.13 -14.68 -16.84
C ALA A 198 -6.14 -15.58 -17.56
N ILE A 199 -6.98 -15.02 -18.43
CA ILE A 199 -7.97 -15.77 -19.23
C ILE A 199 -7.24 -16.72 -20.19
N ILE A 200 -6.21 -16.26 -20.89
CA ILE A 200 -5.40 -17.10 -21.79
C ILE A 200 -4.86 -18.31 -21.03
N PHE A 201 -4.22 -18.07 -19.89
CA PHE A 201 -3.65 -19.14 -19.07
C PHE A 201 -4.69 -20.14 -18.58
N GLN A 202 -5.82 -19.67 -18.08
CA GLN A 202 -6.90 -20.55 -17.60
C GLN A 202 -7.49 -21.38 -18.74
N THR A 203 -7.65 -20.77 -19.92
CA THR A 203 -8.20 -21.43 -21.09
C THR A 203 -7.23 -22.47 -21.63
N GLU A 204 -5.93 -22.15 -21.75
CA GLU A 204 -4.89 -23.10 -22.17
C GLU A 204 -4.83 -24.30 -21.22
N LYS A 205 -4.89 -24.05 -19.91
CA LYS A 205 -4.91 -25.12 -18.90
C LYS A 205 -6.16 -25.99 -19.04
N ALA A 206 -7.33 -25.37 -19.10
CA ALA A 206 -8.60 -26.10 -19.28
C ALA A 206 -8.59 -26.95 -20.58
N LEU A 207 -8.06 -26.40 -21.69
CA LEU A 207 -7.95 -27.08 -22.94
C LEU A 207 -7.02 -28.31 -22.87
N ASN A 208 -5.93 -28.21 -22.11
CA ASN A 208 -5.03 -29.34 -21.84
C ASN A 208 -5.69 -30.41 -20.97
N ASP A 209 -6.43 -30.01 -19.93
CA ASP A 209 -7.09 -30.93 -19.00
C ASP A 209 -8.23 -31.72 -19.65
N VAL A 210 -8.82 -31.19 -20.72
CA VAL A 210 -9.93 -31.84 -21.49
C VAL A 210 -9.53 -32.27 -22.90
N ALA A 211 -8.24 -32.28 -23.22
CA ALA A 211 -7.72 -32.51 -24.58
C ALA A 211 -8.28 -33.76 -25.28
N ASP A 212 -8.56 -34.83 -24.51
CA ASP A 212 -9.10 -36.11 -25.02
C ASP A 212 -10.63 -36.12 -25.10
N LYS A 213 -11.33 -35.06 -24.69
CA LYS A 213 -12.79 -35.00 -24.58
C LYS A 213 -13.42 -33.95 -25.50
N VAL A 214 -12.62 -33.12 -26.15
CA VAL A 214 -13.06 -32.01 -27.01
C VAL A 214 -12.75 -32.36 -28.46
N ASP A 215 -13.69 -32.06 -29.38
CA ASP A 215 -13.50 -32.22 -30.80
C ASP A 215 -12.32 -31.38 -31.33
N ALA A 216 -11.56 -31.92 -32.26
CA ALA A 216 -10.40 -31.26 -32.87
C ALA A 216 -10.75 -29.90 -33.50
N SER A 217 -11.97 -29.75 -34.05
CA SER A 217 -12.44 -28.48 -34.61
C SER A 217 -12.71 -27.42 -33.57
N GLU A 218 -13.29 -27.79 -32.41
CA GLU A 218 -13.54 -26.90 -31.29
C GLU A 218 -12.24 -26.49 -30.62
N LYS A 219 -11.31 -27.43 -30.46
CA LYS A 219 -9.95 -27.16 -29.95
C LYS A 219 -9.23 -26.13 -30.80
N ALA A 220 -9.23 -26.31 -32.14
CA ALA A 220 -8.58 -25.39 -33.07
C ALA A 220 -9.22 -23.98 -33.04
N ALA A 221 -10.54 -23.89 -32.86
CA ALA A 221 -11.22 -22.59 -32.71
C ALA A 221 -10.78 -21.86 -31.46
N VAL A 222 -10.75 -22.54 -30.29
CA VAL A 222 -10.29 -21.95 -29.03
C VAL A 222 -8.81 -21.55 -29.11
N GLU A 223 -7.95 -22.37 -29.72
CA GLU A 223 -6.55 -22.03 -29.94
C GLU A 223 -6.37 -20.79 -30.83
N ALA A 224 -7.23 -20.62 -31.84
CA ALA A 224 -7.23 -19.42 -32.68
C ALA A 224 -7.65 -18.17 -31.91
N ASP A 225 -8.67 -18.27 -31.06
CA ASP A 225 -9.12 -17.16 -30.20
C ASP A 225 -8.03 -16.77 -29.17
N ILE A 226 -7.34 -17.75 -28.58
CA ILE A 226 -6.19 -17.51 -27.70
C ILE A 226 -5.08 -16.76 -28.46
N GLN A 227 -4.78 -17.15 -29.69
CA GLN A 227 -3.76 -16.48 -30.50
C GLN A 227 -4.16 -15.06 -30.91
N ALA A 228 -5.44 -14.81 -31.11
CA ALA A 228 -5.96 -13.47 -31.40
C ALA A 228 -5.91 -12.53 -30.20
N LEU A 229 -5.98 -13.08 -28.99
CA LEU A 229 -5.93 -12.31 -27.73
C LEU A 229 -4.49 -12.01 -27.27
N LYS A 230 -3.50 -12.82 -27.67
CA LYS A 230 -2.05 -12.59 -27.41
C LYS A 230 -1.48 -11.44 -28.21
#